data_028a0d4a46f01dfe46fac73fd70c9b9d
#
_entry.id   028a0d4a46f01dfe46fac73fd70c9b9d
#
_cell.length_a   1.000
_cell.length_b   1.000
_cell.length_c   1.000
_cell.angle_alpha   90.00
_cell.angle_beta   90.00
_cell.angle_gamma   90.00
#
_symmetry.space_group_name_H-M   'P 1'
#
loop_
_entity.id
_entity.type
_entity.pdbx_description
1 polymer ?
#
loop_
_entity_poly.entity_id
_entity_poly.type
_entity_poly.pdbx_seq_one_letter_code
_entity_poly.pdbx_strand_id
1 'polypeptide(L)'
;MAIVLTACGGAPAPTLTQPPDTTAIIAQGTAFTTANVTAPAMTPFTLWFYNKDNELHNVHIWDAAGGSVFMGETFTGPDARTALIPPMTPGTYRFTCDIHPGMAGELVAN
;
A
#
# COMPACT_ATOMS: atom_id res chain seq x y z
N MET A 1 -24.19 -25.71 -29.20
CA MET A 1 -24.06 -25.25 -28.68
C MET A 1 -23.39 -24.85 -27.63
N ALA A 2 -23.01 -24.50 -27.31
CA ALA A 2 -22.33 -24.22 -26.56
C ALA A 2 -22.12 -23.66 -25.58
N ILE A 3 -21.89 -23.52 -25.13
CA ILE A 3 -21.69 -23.04 -24.37
C ILE A 3 -21.04 -22.48 -23.61
N VAL A 4 -20.86 -22.23 -23.19
CA VAL A 4 -20.31 -21.72 -22.54
C VAL A 4 -19.91 -21.49 -21.52
N LEU A 5 -19.76 -21.50 -21.23
CA LEU A 5 -19.43 -21.25 -20.40
C LEU A 5 -18.87 -20.81 -19.61
N THR A 6 -18.77 -20.71 -19.27
CA THR A 6 -18.37 -20.34 -18.69
C THR A 6 -17.94 -19.99 -17.81
N ALA A 7 -17.71 -19.95 -17.71
CA ALA A 7 -17.10 -19.49 -17.05
C ALA A 7 -17.02 -19.09 -15.93
N CYS A 8 -17.36 -19.13 -15.52
CA CYS A 8 -17.56 -18.70 -14.46
C CYS A 8 -16.69 -18.78 -13.46
N GLY A 9 -16.65 -19.45 -12.78
CA GLY A 9 -15.78 -19.53 -11.68
C GLY A 9 -14.37 -19.09 -11.92
N GLY A 10 -13.99 -18.99 -13.11
CA GLY A 10 -12.67 -18.56 -13.43
C GLY A 10 -12.46 -17.06 -13.50
N ALA A 11 -13.47 -16.27 -13.24
CA ALA A 11 -13.30 -14.82 -13.32
C ALA A 11 -12.33 -14.34 -12.25
N PRO A 12 -11.25 -13.66 -12.62
CA PRO A 12 -10.34 -13.10 -11.61
C PRO A 12 -11.02 -11.96 -10.88
N ALA A 13 -10.57 -11.69 -9.66
CA ALA A 13 -11.02 -10.52 -8.92
C ALA A 13 -10.68 -9.26 -9.74
N PRO A 14 -11.54 -8.25 -9.73
CA PRO A 14 -11.23 -7.01 -10.41
C PRO A 14 -9.93 -6.42 -9.89
N THR A 15 -9.09 -5.94 -10.78
CA THR A 15 -7.91 -5.19 -10.40
C THR A 15 -8.34 -3.77 -10.06
N LEU A 16 -7.99 -3.32 -8.87
CA LEU A 16 -8.28 -1.95 -8.47
C LEU A 16 -7.32 -1.01 -9.15
N THR A 17 -7.84 0.12 -9.58
CA THR A 17 -7.06 1.13 -10.29
C THR A 17 -6.65 2.22 -9.34
N GLN A 18 -5.35 2.57 -9.38
CA GLN A 18 -4.84 3.66 -8.56
C GLN A 18 -5.50 4.98 -8.96
N PRO A 19 -6.08 5.72 -7.99
CA PRO A 19 -6.62 7.03 -8.28
C PRO A 19 -5.51 8.00 -8.72
N PRO A 20 -5.83 9.01 -9.51
CA PRO A 20 -4.83 10.01 -9.89
C PRO A 20 -4.34 10.78 -8.66
N ASP A 21 -3.12 11.31 -8.76
CA ASP A 21 -2.50 12.15 -7.73
C ASP A 21 -2.34 11.45 -6.38
N THR A 22 -2.12 10.13 -6.40
CA THR A 22 -1.84 9.37 -5.19
C THR A 22 -0.47 8.73 -5.25
N THR A 23 0.06 8.42 -4.07
CA THR A 23 1.28 7.64 -3.93
C THR A 23 0.84 6.21 -3.62
N ALA A 24 1.26 5.25 -4.44
CA ALA A 24 0.80 3.87 -4.30
C ALA A 24 1.79 3.02 -3.52
N ILE A 25 1.27 2.22 -2.59
CA ILE A 25 2.00 1.12 -1.96
C ILE A 25 1.13 -0.11 -2.15
N ILE A 26 1.74 -1.20 -2.63
CA ILE A 26 1.02 -2.43 -2.96
C ILE A 26 1.64 -3.60 -2.21
N ALA A 27 0.79 -4.40 -1.58
CA ALA A 27 1.18 -5.63 -0.89
C ALA A 27 0.67 -6.84 -1.66
N GLN A 28 1.55 -7.81 -1.87
CA GLN A 28 1.20 -9.08 -2.50
C GLN A 28 2.24 -10.13 -2.12
N GLY A 29 1.78 -11.34 -1.77
CA GLY A 29 2.69 -12.40 -1.38
C GLY A 29 3.35 -12.15 -0.04
N THR A 30 2.67 -11.49 0.87
CA THR A 30 3.19 -11.11 2.18
C THR A 30 4.46 -10.27 2.05
N ALA A 31 4.46 -9.37 1.08
CA ALA A 31 5.57 -8.46 0.80
C ALA A 31 5.01 -7.18 0.21
N PHE A 32 5.77 -6.10 0.31
CA PHE A 32 5.46 -4.89 -0.44
C PHE A 32 6.12 -5.01 -1.81
N THR A 33 5.32 -5.09 -2.86
CA THR A 33 5.84 -5.18 -4.22
C THR A 33 6.38 -3.84 -4.70
N THR A 34 5.91 -2.74 -4.07
CA THR A 34 6.43 -1.39 -4.31
C THR A 34 7.40 -1.06 -3.18
N ALA A 35 8.60 -1.65 -3.20
CA ALA A 35 9.54 -1.53 -2.09
C ALA A 35 10.24 -0.17 -2.03
N ASN A 36 10.22 0.59 -3.11
CA ASN A 36 10.82 1.93 -3.17
C ASN A 36 9.79 2.89 -3.74
N VAL A 37 9.40 3.87 -2.94
CA VAL A 37 8.30 4.77 -3.25
C VAL A 37 8.78 6.20 -3.08
N THR A 38 8.31 7.09 -3.94
CA THR A 38 8.61 8.52 -3.85
C THR A 38 7.34 9.28 -3.52
N ALA A 39 7.44 10.25 -2.63
CA ALA A 39 6.33 11.11 -2.25
C ALA A 39 6.79 12.56 -2.17
N PRO A 40 5.88 13.54 -2.34
CA PRO A 40 6.25 14.93 -2.22
C PRO A 40 6.60 15.27 -0.76
N ALA A 41 7.63 16.09 -0.57
CA ALA A 41 8.00 16.59 0.75
C ALA A 41 7.30 17.91 1.03
N MET A 42 7.11 18.23 2.30
CA MET A 42 6.63 19.51 2.80
C MET A 42 5.19 19.85 2.41
N THR A 43 4.46 18.89 1.88
CA THR A 43 3.05 19.04 1.53
C THR A 43 2.31 17.74 1.85
N PRO A 44 1.04 17.80 2.26
CA PRO A 44 0.28 16.58 2.46
C PRO A 44 0.11 15.83 1.13
N PHE A 45 0.05 14.51 1.21
CA PHE A 45 -0.22 13.72 0.01
C PHE A 45 -1.17 12.57 0.38
N THR A 46 -1.82 12.02 -0.63
CA THR A 46 -2.72 10.90 -0.45
C THR A 46 -1.97 9.60 -0.73
N LEU A 47 -1.93 8.74 0.26
CA LEU A 47 -1.41 7.39 0.11
C LEU A 47 -2.56 6.49 -0.35
N TRP A 48 -2.30 5.68 -1.38
CA TRP A 48 -3.22 4.63 -1.81
C TRP A 48 -2.55 3.28 -1.53
N PHE A 49 -3.06 2.55 -0.55
CA PHE A 49 -2.53 1.24 -0.19
C PHE A 49 -3.45 0.15 -0.72
N TYR A 50 -2.91 -0.67 -1.61
CA TYR A 50 -3.63 -1.79 -2.20
C TYR A 50 -3.10 -3.10 -1.60
N ASN A 51 -3.93 -3.76 -0.81
CA ASN A 51 -3.64 -5.09 -0.28
C ASN A 51 -4.25 -6.11 -1.22
N LYS A 52 -3.41 -6.83 -1.97
CA LYS A 52 -3.87 -7.87 -2.90
C LYS A 52 -3.99 -9.24 -2.25
N ASP A 53 -3.54 -9.36 -1.01
CA ASP A 53 -3.55 -10.65 -0.30
C ASP A 53 -4.86 -10.86 0.44
N ASN A 54 -5.18 -12.13 0.64
CA ASN A 54 -6.33 -12.52 1.46
C ASN A 54 -5.90 -12.63 2.95
N GLU A 55 -5.08 -11.70 3.39
CA GLU A 55 -4.53 -11.61 4.74
C GLU A 55 -4.59 -10.17 5.21
N LEU A 56 -4.49 -9.96 6.52
CA LEU A 56 -4.42 -8.63 7.10
C LEU A 56 -3.05 -8.02 6.83
N HIS A 57 -3.05 -6.82 6.28
CA HIS A 57 -1.84 -6.01 6.13
C HIS A 57 -2.16 -4.56 6.44
N ASN A 58 -1.13 -3.79 6.76
CA ASN A 58 -1.25 -2.34 6.86
C ASN A 58 0.04 -1.68 6.37
N VAL A 59 0.04 -0.37 6.34
CA VAL A 59 1.23 0.44 6.11
C VAL A 59 1.46 1.29 7.36
N HIS A 60 2.64 1.19 7.93
CA HIS A 60 3.07 2.00 9.04
C HIS A 60 4.34 2.72 8.61
N ILE A 61 4.33 4.05 8.56
CA ILE A 61 5.46 4.85 8.10
C ILE A 61 6.22 5.37 9.31
N TRP A 62 7.55 5.22 9.27
CA TRP A 62 8.45 5.59 10.35
C TRP A 62 9.49 6.59 9.84
N ASP A 63 9.86 7.56 10.67
CA ASP A 63 10.95 8.47 10.32
C ASP A 63 12.30 7.81 10.62
N ALA A 64 13.39 8.52 10.28
CA ALA A 64 14.73 7.98 10.43
C ALA A 64 15.12 7.73 11.90
N ALA A 65 14.47 8.40 12.82
CA ALA A 65 14.73 8.23 14.25
C ALA A 65 13.87 7.13 14.87
N GLY A 66 13.00 6.50 14.08
CA GLY A 66 12.10 5.45 14.57
C GLY A 66 10.78 5.98 15.12
N GLY A 67 10.47 7.24 14.89
CA GLY A 67 9.19 7.81 15.28
C GLY A 67 8.09 7.44 14.28
N SER A 68 6.88 7.23 14.79
CA SER A 68 5.73 6.89 13.95
C SER A 68 5.21 8.15 13.26
N VAL A 69 5.16 8.12 11.94
CA VAL A 69 4.61 9.21 11.13
C VAL A 69 3.15 8.94 10.81
N PHE A 70 2.84 7.70 10.46
CA PHE A 70 1.49 7.30 10.08
C PHE A 70 1.32 5.82 10.35
N MET A 71 0.24 5.45 11.05
CA MET A 71 -0.12 4.07 11.28
C MET A 71 -1.48 3.80 10.63
N GLY A 72 -1.48 3.08 9.52
CA GLY A 72 -2.71 2.71 8.84
C GLY A 72 -3.43 1.56 9.54
N GLU A 73 -4.73 1.47 9.32
CA GLU A 73 -5.48 0.33 9.84
C GLU A 73 -5.13 -0.95 9.08
N THR A 74 -5.26 -2.08 9.73
CA THR A 74 -5.11 -3.37 9.08
C THR A 74 -6.42 -3.77 8.42
N PHE A 75 -6.33 -4.39 7.25
CA PHE A 75 -7.52 -4.91 6.58
C PHE A 75 -7.15 -6.08 5.68
N THR A 76 -8.11 -6.93 5.44
CA THR A 76 -7.96 -8.09 4.56
C THR A 76 -8.26 -7.67 3.12
N GLY A 77 -7.40 -8.09 2.19
CA GLY A 77 -7.63 -7.86 0.76
C GLY A 77 -8.37 -9.00 0.08
N PRO A 78 -8.55 -8.90 -1.23
CA PRO A 78 -8.12 -7.77 -2.06
C PRO A 78 -8.98 -6.53 -1.81
N ASP A 79 -8.34 -5.44 -1.48
CA ASP A 79 -9.03 -4.17 -1.20
C ASP A 79 -7.98 -3.05 -1.12
N ALA A 80 -8.42 -1.82 -1.18
CA ALA A 80 -7.52 -0.68 -1.07
C ALA A 80 -8.09 0.37 -0.13
N ARG A 81 -7.19 1.14 0.48
CA ARG A 81 -7.53 2.25 1.37
C ARG A 81 -6.73 3.46 0.97
N THR A 82 -7.33 4.62 1.10
CA THR A 82 -6.62 5.89 0.95
C THR A 82 -6.47 6.54 2.32
N ALA A 83 -5.38 7.27 2.48
CA ALA A 83 -5.13 8.02 3.69
C ALA A 83 -4.40 9.30 3.34
N LEU A 84 -4.73 10.38 4.05
CA LEU A 84 -4.01 11.63 3.90
C LEU A 84 -2.79 11.60 4.83
N ILE A 85 -1.60 11.74 4.25
CA ILE A 85 -0.36 11.74 5.00
C ILE A 85 0.04 13.20 5.24
N PRO A 86 0.40 13.56 6.48
CA PRO A 86 0.80 14.93 6.78
C PRO A 86 2.10 15.29 6.07
N PRO A 87 2.40 16.60 5.95
CA PRO A 87 3.67 17.02 5.36
C PRO A 87 4.86 16.37 6.08
N MET A 88 5.79 15.87 5.29
CA MET A 88 7.00 15.23 5.78
C MET A 88 8.22 16.02 5.32
N THR A 89 9.24 16.12 6.17
CA THR A 89 10.49 16.74 5.76
C THR A 89 11.17 15.88 4.71
N PRO A 90 11.99 16.49 3.81
CA PRO A 90 12.73 15.70 2.83
C PRO A 90 13.61 14.65 3.52
N GLY A 91 13.65 13.46 2.94
CA GLY A 91 14.48 12.39 3.48
C GLY A 91 13.91 11.02 3.21
N THR A 92 14.56 10.01 3.79
CA THR A 92 14.17 8.62 3.62
C THR A 92 13.39 8.14 4.84
N TYR A 93 12.26 7.53 4.58
CA TYR A 93 11.36 6.97 5.58
C TYR A 93 11.23 5.48 5.32
N ARG A 94 10.94 4.74 6.37
CA ARG A 94 10.70 3.31 6.25
C ARG A 94 9.22 3.04 6.43
N PHE A 95 8.67 2.12 5.65
CA PHE A 95 7.32 1.65 5.93
C PHE A 95 7.33 0.14 6.14
N THR A 96 6.46 -0.32 7.03
CA THR A 96 6.39 -1.72 7.44
C THR A 96 4.94 -2.14 7.56
N CYS A 97 4.71 -3.46 7.64
CA CYS A 97 3.45 -4.02 8.09
C CYS A 97 3.61 -4.42 9.55
N ASP A 98 2.68 -3.99 10.39
CA ASP A 98 2.78 -4.26 11.83
C ASP A 98 2.59 -5.73 12.19
N ILE A 99 1.96 -6.50 11.31
CA ILE A 99 1.61 -7.89 11.58
C ILE A 99 2.67 -8.86 11.06
N HIS A 100 3.41 -8.46 10.02
CA HIS A 100 4.38 -9.34 9.36
C HIS A 100 5.77 -8.75 9.44
N PRO A 101 6.58 -9.14 10.46
CA PRO A 101 7.97 -8.70 10.55
C PRO A 101 8.72 -9.05 9.27
N GLY A 102 9.54 -8.16 8.78
CA GLY A 102 10.26 -8.35 7.54
C GLY A 102 9.56 -7.81 6.30
N MET A 103 8.28 -7.50 6.39
CA MET A 103 7.56 -6.85 5.32
C MET A 103 7.81 -5.35 5.40
N ALA A 104 8.69 -4.82 4.55
CA ALA A 104 9.17 -3.45 4.66
C ALA A 104 9.55 -2.85 3.31
N GLY A 105 9.58 -1.53 3.25
CA GLY A 105 10.02 -0.78 2.10
C GLY A 105 10.51 0.60 2.49
N GLU A 106 10.94 1.38 1.51
CA GLU A 106 11.42 2.75 1.72
C GLU A 106 10.58 3.75 0.95
N LEU A 107 10.35 4.89 1.58
CA LEU A 107 9.67 6.02 0.98
C LEU A 107 10.61 7.22 1.04
N VAL A 108 10.87 7.82 -0.11
CA VAL A 108 11.72 9.02 -0.19
C VAL A 108 10.82 10.21 -0.42
N ALA A 109 10.86 11.17 0.52
CA ALA A 109 10.16 12.43 0.39
C ALA A 109 11.11 13.47 -0.20
N ASN A 110 10.75 14.02 -1.33
CA ASN A 110 11.58 15.03 -1.98
C ASN A 110 10.79 16.04 -2.82
#